data_e39e1810e026395faf46c5fdbda3c43d
#
_entry.id   e39e1810e026395faf46c5fdbda3c43d
#
_cell.length_a   1.000
_cell.length_b   1.000
_cell.length_c   1.000
_cell.angle_alpha   90.00
_cell.angle_beta   90.00
_cell.angle_gamma   90.00
#
_symmetry.space_group_name_H-M   'P 1'
#
loop_
_entity.id
_entity.type
_entity.pdbx_description
1 polymer ?
#
loop_
_entity_poly.entity_id
_entity_poly.type
_entity_poly.pdbx_seq_one_letter_code
_entity_poly.pdbx_strand_id
1 'polypeptide(L)'
;MDTDHDGLPDEWELANGLDPNDPTGVNGPLGDPDGDGMNNLQEYLAGTDPQNALDALRFDRVSFTANACTLQFNVHTGRTYTVERLDVLQPTNAWTAFTNLVPTVSGPVTVSDPQAASGQYYRLRVTRD
;
A
#
# COMPACT_ATOMS: atom_id res chain seq x y z
N MET A 1 21.48 8.32 -2.45
CA MET A 1 22.00 9.20 -1.36
C MET A 1 20.83 9.66 -0.51
N ASP A 2 21.03 9.84 0.74
CA ASP A 2 20.06 10.29 1.71
C ASP A 2 20.80 11.30 2.61
N THR A 3 20.72 12.58 2.26
CA THR A 3 21.57 13.64 2.81
C THR A 3 21.28 13.93 4.28
N ASP A 4 20.01 13.94 4.68
CA ASP A 4 19.60 14.20 6.05
C ASP A 4 19.40 12.93 6.90
N HIS A 5 19.57 11.75 6.29
CA HIS A 5 19.56 10.43 6.93
C HIS A 5 18.21 10.08 7.56
N ASP A 6 17.11 10.47 6.89
CA ASP A 6 15.76 10.22 7.38
C ASP A 6 15.10 8.96 6.82
N GLY A 7 15.77 8.29 5.88
CA GLY A 7 15.29 7.07 5.24
C GLY A 7 14.64 7.29 3.88
N LEU A 8 14.56 8.53 3.41
CA LEU A 8 14.04 8.88 2.10
C LEU A 8 15.24 9.26 1.20
N PRO A 9 15.36 8.70 -0.01
CA PRO A 9 16.44 9.10 -0.91
C PRO A 9 16.26 10.52 -1.44
N ASP A 10 17.35 11.30 -1.53
CA ASP A 10 17.34 12.66 -2.06
C ASP A 10 16.62 12.77 -3.42
N GLU A 11 16.86 11.79 -4.30
CA GLU A 11 16.26 11.78 -5.64
C GLU A 11 14.74 11.66 -5.59
N TRP A 12 14.25 10.83 -4.68
CA TRP A 12 12.80 10.65 -4.50
C TRP A 12 12.17 11.91 -3.91
N GLU A 13 12.83 12.52 -2.93
CA GLU A 13 12.34 13.75 -2.30
C GLU A 13 12.25 14.88 -3.31
N LEU A 14 13.31 15.12 -4.07
CA LEU A 14 13.34 16.15 -5.11
C LEU A 14 12.27 15.92 -6.18
N ALA A 15 12.08 14.66 -6.59
CA ALA A 15 11.05 14.32 -7.57
C ALA A 15 9.63 14.58 -7.05
N ASN A 16 9.44 14.60 -5.73
CA ASN A 16 8.15 14.78 -5.09
C ASN A 16 7.99 16.14 -4.39
N GLY A 17 8.91 17.08 -4.65
CA GLY A 17 8.80 18.43 -4.12
C GLY A 17 9.12 18.55 -2.64
N LEU A 18 9.89 17.61 -2.09
CA LEU A 18 10.33 17.62 -0.69
C LEU A 18 11.77 18.13 -0.61
N ASP A 19 12.20 18.53 0.58
CA ASP A 19 13.55 19.04 0.82
C ASP A 19 14.45 17.94 1.39
N PRO A 20 15.46 17.46 0.63
CA PRO A 20 16.35 16.38 1.07
C PRO A 20 17.31 16.75 2.21
N ASN A 21 17.24 17.98 2.70
CA ASN A 21 18.04 18.45 3.84
C ASN A 21 17.20 18.66 5.10
N ASP A 22 15.91 18.34 5.06
CA ASP A 22 14.98 18.63 6.16
C ASP A 22 14.21 17.37 6.56
N PRO A 23 14.66 16.61 7.58
CA PRO A 23 14.00 15.38 8.01
C PRO A 23 12.73 15.64 8.83
N THR A 24 12.22 16.86 8.87
CA THR A 24 11.13 17.25 9.75
C THR A 24 9.89 17.71 9.00
N GLY A 25 8.75 17.73 9.70
CA GLY A 25 7.49 18.24 9.15
C GLY A 25 7.06 17.52 7.89
N VAL A 26 6.51 18.25 6.94
CA VAL A 26 6.00 17.70 5.67
C VAL A 26 7.09 17.14 4.77
N ASN A 27 8.33 17.55 4.96
CA ASN A 27 9.47 17.05 4.18
C ASN A 27 10.00 15.71 4.69
N GLY A 28 9.80 15.40 5.96
CA GLY A 28 10.34 14.19 6.57
C GLY A 28 9.47 12.95 6.37
N PRO A 29 9.94 11.79 6.86
CA PRO A 29 9.29 10.50 6.63
C PRO A 29 7.89 10.41 7.25
N LEU A 30 7.61 11.16 8.29
CA LEU A 30 6.29 11.16 8.96
C LEU A 30 5.34 12.23 8.41
N GLY A 31 5.78 13.04 7.45
CA GLY A 31 4.94 14.04 6.81
C GLY A 31 3.88 13.42 5.90
N ASP A 32 2.78 14.12 5.74
CA ASP A 32 1.65 13.68 4.90
C ASP A 32 1.14 14.91 4.12
N PRO A 33 1.87 15.33 3.05
CA PRO A 33 1.54 16.56 2.34
C PRO A 33 0.17 16.56 1.67
N ASP A 34 -0.32 15.41 1.18
CA ASP A 34 -1.62 15.31 0.53
C ASP A 34 -2.77 14.97 1.48
N GLY A 35 -2.46 14.65 2.74
CA GLY A 35 -3.49 14.42 3.75
C GLY A 35 -4.32 13.16 3.59
N ASP A 36 -3.78 12.15 2.90
CA ASP A 36 -4.51 10.90 2.63
C ASP A 36 -4.38 9.84 3.75
N GLY A 37 -3.59 10.12 4.78
CA GLY A 37 -3.32 9.20 5.87
C GLY A 37 -2.08 8.34 5.71
N MET A 38 -1.40 8.41 4.55
CA MET A 38 -0.11 7.77 4.32
C MET A 38 1.00 8.80 4.45
N ASN A 39 2.01 8.52 5.27
CA ASN A 39 3.16 9.40 5.38
C ASN A 39 4.15 9.18 4.23
N ASN A 40 5.13 10.08 4.11
CA ASN A 40 6.10 10.04 3.02
C ASN A 40 6.87 8.71 2.96
N LEU A 41 7.26 8.15 4.08
CA LEU A 41 7.94 6.87 4.12
C LEU A 41 7.04 5.73 3.62
N GLN A 42 5.78 5.74 4.03
CA GLN A 42 4.79 4.76 3.55
C GLN A 42 4.59 4.89 2.05
N GLU A 43 4.49 6.12 1.54
CA GLU A 43 4.36 6.40 0.11
C GLU A 43 5.58 5.91 -0.67
N TYR A 44 6.78 6.19 -0.17
CA TYR A 44 8.03 5.73 -0.77
C TYR A 44 8.06 4.20 -0.88
N LEU A 45 7.70 3.50 0.19
CA LEU A 45 7.70 2.05 0.22
C LEU A 45 6.61 1.45 -0.68
N ALA A 46 5.43 2.07 -0.70
CA ALA A 46 4.30 1.62 -1.52
C ALA A 46 4.45 1.98 -3.01
N GLY A 47 5.25 2.99 -3.34
CA GLY A 47 5.38 3.49 -4.70
C GLY A 47 4.26 4.43 -5.11
N THR A 48 3.53 4.98 -4.15
CA THR A 48 2.47 5.94 -4.39
C THR A 48 2.99 7.38 -4.34
N ASP A 49 2.20 8.33 -4.84
CA ASP A 49 2.59 9.73 -4.97
C ASP A 49 2.21 10.51 -3.70
N PRO A 50 3.21 11.04 -2.93
CA PRO A 50 2.94 11.73 -1.68
C PRO A 50 2.23 13.08 -1.85
N GLN A 51 2.07 13.55 -3.09
CA GLN A 51 1.37 14.79 -3.41
C GLN A 51 -0.01 14.54 -4.00
N ASN A 52 -0.45 13.29 -4.09
CA ASN A 52 -1.73 12.93 -4.71
C ASN A 52 -2.53 11.99 -3.81
N ALA A 53 -3.49 12.54 -3.09
CA ALA A 53 -4.35 11.79 -2.16
C ALA A 53 -5.16 10.68 -2.82
N LEU A 54 -5.29 10.67 -4.14
CA LEU A 54 -5.99 9.62 -4.86
C LEU A 54 -5.08 8.41 -5.18
N ASP A 55 -3.77 8.58 -5.06
CA ASP A 55 -2.80 7.52 -5.29
C ASP A 55 -2.31 6.97 -3.94
N ALA A 56 -3.16 6.20 -3.28
CA ALA A 56 -2.88 5.62 -1.97
C ALA A 56 -2.99 4.09 -2.00
N LEU A 57 -2.25 3.43 -1.13
CA LEU A 57 -2.34 1.98 -0.97
C LEU A 57 -3.62 1.62 -0.23
N ARG A 58 -4.65 1.24 -0.98
CA ARG A 58 -5.96 0.87 -0.42
C ARG A 58 -6.73 -0.01 -1.39
N PHE A 59 -7.77 -0.65 -0.88
CA PHE A 59 -8.74 -1.26 -1.77
C PHE A 59 -9.68 -0.18 -2.32
N ASP A 60 -9.66 0.01 -3.63
CA ASP A 60 -10.53 0.98 -4.31
C ASP A 60 -11.96 0.47 -4.42
N ARG A 61 -12.12 -0.83 -4.52
CA ARG A 61 -13.43 -1.48 -4.58
C ARG A 61 -13.39 -2.83 -3.90
N VAL A 62 -14.41 -3.11 -3.10
CA VAL A 62 -14.63 -4.42 -2.47
C VAL A 62 -16.05 -4.85 -2.81
N SER A 63 -16.19 -6.01 -3.45
CA SER A 63 -17.50 -6.54 -3.86
C SER A 63 -17.67 -7.96 -3.35
N PHE A 64 -18.80 -8.24 -2.71
CA PHE A 64 -19.12 -9.57 -2.22
C PHE A 64 -20.23 -10.19 -3.09
N THR A 65 -20.03 -11.46 -3.46
CA THR A 65 -21.06 -12.32 -4.02
C THR A 65 -21.37 -13.42 -2.99
N ALA A 66 -22.30 -14.32 -3.31
CA ALA A 66 -22.69 -15.40 -2.39
C ALA A 66 -21.51 -16.27 -1.94
N ASN A 67 -20.47 -16.43 -2.78
CA ASN A 67 -19.38 -17.36 -2.54
C ASN A 67 -17.97 -16.77 -2.77
N ALA A 68 -17.88 -15.47 -3.06
CA ALA A 68 -16.60 -14.86 -3.37
C ALA A 68 -16.54 -13.41 -2.94
N CYS A 69 -15.33 -12.93 -2.69
CA CYS A 69 -15.02 -11.51 -2.51
C CYS A 69 -14.06 -11.07 -3.61
N THR A 70 -14.37 -9.95 -4.25
CA THR A 70 -13.53 -9.34 -5.27
C THR A 70 -12.96 -8.03 -4.73
N LEU A 71 -11.64 -7.90 -4.81
CA LEU A 71 -10.87 -6.77 -4.31
C LEU A 71 -10.17 -6.08 -5.49
N GLN A 72 -10.30 -4.77 -5.59
CA GLN A 72 -9.63 -3.99 -6.62
C GLN A 72 -8.72 -2.95 -5.98
N PHE A 73 -7.49 -2.86 -6.47
CA PHE A 73 -6.49 -1.89 -5.99
C PHE A 73 -5.47 -1.59 -7.08
N ASN A 74 -4.74 -0.49 -6.92
CA ASN A 74 -3.66 -0.12 -7.82
C ASN A 74 -2.33 -0.70 -7.38
N VAL A 75 -1.54 -1.15 -8.35
CA VAL A 75 -0.20 -1.69 -8.14
C VAL A 75 0.83 -0.88 -8.92
N HIS A 76 2.06 -0.89 -8.43
CA HIS A 76 3.21 -0.28 -9.09
C HIS A 76 4.31 -1.32 -9.29
N THR A 77 5.01 -1.23 -10.41
CA THR A 77 6.17 -2.10 -10.66
C THR A 77 7.27 -1.86 -9.62
N GLY A 78 8.11 -2.86 -9.35
CA GLY A 78 9.15 -2.78 -8.34
C GLY A 78 8.64 -2.95 -6.92
N ARG A 79 7.43 -3.45 -6.75
CA ARG A 79 6.82 -3.77 -5.45
C ARG A 79 6.22 -5.16 -5.48
N THR A 80 6.15 -5.78 -4.31
CA THR A 80 5.44 -7.03 -4.11
C THR A 80 4.25 -6.77 -3.19
N TYR A 81 3.06 -7.15 -3.64
CA TYR A 81 1.81 -6.96 -2.91
C TYR A 81 1.32 -8.30 -2.39
N THR A 82 0.94 -8.32 -1.12
CA THR A 82 0.35 -9.49 -0.49
C THR A 82 -1.04 -9.13 0.01
N VAL A 83 -2.04 -9.87 -0.43
CA VAL A 83 -3.39 -9.75 0.11
C VAL A 83 -3.54 -10.80 1.20
N GLU A 84 -3.88 -10.36 2.39
CA GLU A 84 -4.07 -11.21 3.56
C GLU A 84 -5.52 -11.22 4.00
N ARG A 85 -5.93 -12.34 4.56
CA ARG A 85 -7.28 -12.57 5.05
C ARG A 85 -7.24 -12.94 6.52
N LEU A 86 -8.13 -12.36 7.29
CA LEU A 86 -8.40 -12.77 8.68
C LEU A 86 -9.79 -13.39 8.74
N ASP A 87 -9.84 -14.64 9.14
CA ASP A 87 -11.10 -15.34 9.38
C ASP A 87 -11.44 -15.26 10.87
N VAL A 88 -12.40 -14.44 11.23
CA VAL A 88 -12.80 -14.24 12.64
C VAL A 88 -13.47 -15.46 13.26
N LEU A 89 -13.86 -16.43 12.44
CA LEU A 89 -14.44 -17.69 12.91
C LEU A 89 -13.36 -18.72 13.30
N GLN A 90 -12.09 -18.46 12.96
CA GLN A 90 -10.98 -19.31 13.34
C GLN A 90 -10.45 -18.92 14.72
N PRO A 91 -10.13 -19.91 15.57
CA PRO A 91 -9.67 -19.62 16.93
C PRO A 91 -8.32 -18.93 17.03
N THR A 92 -7.53 -18.94 15.97
CA THR A 92 -6.18 -18.38 15.97
C THR A 92 -6.13 -16.88 15.74
N ASN A 93 -7.17 -16.27 15.14
CA ASN A 93 -7.20 -14.85 14.75
C ASN A 93 -5.96 -14.40 13.98
N ALA A 94 -5.36 -15.29 13.20
CA ALA A 94 -4.14 -15.02 12.46
C ALA A 94 -4.45 -14.57 11.04
N TRP A 95 -3.75 -13.52 10.58
CA TRP A 95 -3.77 -13.12 9.18
C TRP A 95 -3.06 -14.17 8.33
N THR A 96 -3.68 -14.55 7.23
CA THR A 96 -3.14 -15.53 6.30
C THR A 96 -3.03 -14.91 4.92
N ALA A 97 -1.85 -15.00 4.32
CA ALA A 97 -1.64 -14.58 2.94
C ALA A 97 -2.35 -15.57 2.01
N PHE A 98 -3.19 -15.08 1.10
CA PHE A 98 -3.82 -15.95 0.12
C PHE A 98 -3.40 -15.62 -1.33
N THR A 99 -2.77 -14.48 -1.57
CA THR A 99 -2.17 -14.19 -2.88
C THR A 99 -1.02 -13.19 -2.76
N ASN A 100 -0.02 -13.39 -3.63
CA ASN A 100 1.10 -12.46 -3.82
C ASN A 100 1.11 -12.01 -5.27
N LEU A 101 1.35 -10.72 -5.49
CA LEU A 101 1.44 -10.13 -6.82
C LEU A 101 2.77 -9.42 -6.99
N VAL A 102 3.47 -9.75 -8.06
CA VAL A 102 4.68 -9.03 -8.51
C VAL A 102 4.34 -8.43 -9.88
N PRO A 103 3.83 -7.21 -9.92
CA PRO A 103 3.32 -6.65 -11.16
C PRO A 103 4.44 -6.32 -12.14
N THR A 104 4.20 -6.63 -13.40
CA THR A 104 5.08 -6.25 -14.51
C THR A 104 4.63 -4.94 -15.17
N VAL A 105 3.42 -4.48 -14.85
CA VAL A 105 2.82 -3.23 -15.35
C VAL A 105 2.11 -2.57 -14.18
N SER A 106 2.26 -1.26 -14.04
CA SER A 106 1.53 -0.47 -13.05
C SER A 106 0.09 -0.24 -13.51
N GLY A 107 -0.84 -0.22 -12.56
CA GLY A 107 -2.25 0.05 -12.83
C GLY A 107 -3.19 -0.73 -11.93
N PRO A 108 -4.50 -0.70 -12.24
CA PRO A 108 -5.49 -1.41 -11.42
C PRO A 108 -5.42 -2.92 -11.63
N VAL A 109 -5.57 -3.66 -10.54
CA VAL A 109 -5.70 -5.12 -10.56
C VAL A 109 -6.93 -5.54 -9.77
N THR A 110 -7.48 -6.71 -10.13
CA THR A 110 -8.61 -7.31 -9.45
C THR A 110 -8.19 -8.68 -8.93
N VAL A 111 -8.42 -8.93 -7.64
CA VAL A 111 -8.12 -10.19 -6.98
C VAL A 111 -9.43 -10.75 -6.42
N SER A 112 -9.69 -12.03 -6.65
CA SER A 112 -10.88 -12.70 -6.14
C SER A 112 -10.51 -13.75 -5.11
N ASP A 113 -11.21 -13.76 -3.97
CA ASP A 113 -11.15 -14.83 -2.99
C ASP A 113 -12.38 -15.72 -3.17
N PRO A 114 -12.22 -16.90 -3.81
CA PRO A 114 -13.36 -17.79 -4.08
C PRO A 114 -13.86 -18.54 -2.84
N GLN A 115 -13.15 -18.42 -1.72
CA GLN A 115 -13.50 -19.05 -0.46
C GLN A 115 -14.01 -18.04 0.57
N ALA A 116 -14.35 -16.82 0.12
CA ALA A 116 -14.85 -15.79 1.01
C ALA A 116 -16.16 -16.23 1.67
N ALA A 117 -16.23 -15.96 2.97
CA ALA A 117 -17.41 -16.20 3.79
C ALA A 117 -17.68 -14.98 4.66
N SER A 118 -18.85 -14.91 5.26
CA SER A 118 -19.15 -13.83 6.21
C SER A 118 -18.20 -13.91 7.42
N GLY A 119 -17.82 -12.75 7.95
CA GLY A 119 -16.90 -12.67 9.09
C GLY A 119 -15.42 -12.71 8.70
N GLN A 120 -15.09 -12.42 7.46
CA GLN A 120 -13.71 -12.30 7.02
C GLN A 120 -13.33 -10.84 6.78
N TYR A 121 -12.07 -10.53 7.08
CA TYR A 121 -11.45 -9.23 6.83
C TYR A 121 -10.27 -9.41 5.89
N TYR A 122 -9.97 -8.35 5.13
CA TYR A 122 -8.86 -8.32 4.19
C TYR A 122 -7.96 -7.14 4.47
N ARG A 123 -6.66 -7.31 4.24
CA ARG A 123 -5.69 -6.23 4.26
C ARG A 123 -4.68 -6.41 3.14
N LEU A 124 -4.07 -5.30 2.77
CA LEU A 124 -3.08 -5.23 1.71
C LEU A 124 -1.73 -4.87 2.31
N ARG A 125 -0.71 -5.69 2.02
CA ARG A 125 0.68 -5.42 2.39
C ARG A 125 1.50 -5.20 1.14
N VAL A 126 2.44 -4.27 1.23
CA VAL A 126 3.38 -4.00 0.14
C VAL A 126 4.79 -4.02 0.67
N THR A 127 5.70 -4.60 -0.12
CA THR A 127 7.14 -4.51 0.10
C THR A 127 7.80 -3.96 -1.14
N ARG A 128 8.85 -3.17 -0.93
CA ARG A 128 9.67 -2.66 -2.02
C ARG A 128 10.72 -3.72 -2.38
N ASP A 129 10.84 -3.98 -3.65
CA ASP A 129 11.84 -4.91 -4.19
C ASP A 129 13.25 -4.31 -4.18
#